data_81e10475eaf6fd4226af4897f2ea0d1f
#
_entry.id   81e10475eaf6fd4226af4897f2ea0d1f
#
_cell.length_a   1.000
_cell.length_b   1.000
_cell.length_c   1.000
_cell.angle_alpha   90.00
_cell.angle_beta   90.00
_cell.angle_gamma   90.00
#
_symmetry.space_group_name_H-M   'P 1'
#
loop_
_entity.id
_entity.type
_entity.pdbx_description
1 polymer ?
#
loop_
_entity_poly.entity_id
_entity_poly.type
_entity_poly.pdbx_seq_one_letter_code
_entity_poly.pdbx_strand_id
1 'polypeptide(L)'
;MQFNEAQIQAIQHNTGPCMVIAGPGSGKTTVLTHRVRYLIERYGVNPSDILVITFTKAAAEQMKLKFKGLSEGRNSAVTFGTFHAVFFTILKAAYNYSAHCIIKPQIQHEFVKDQMCRLELEYDDENEAVAGVLSEISCVKGEDVNIDEYESRCIPPQSFRIMYRAYDDMLVRKHLIDFDDMIVQCRELLMQREDYRRAWQNKYKYILIDEFQDINKAQFDVVRILADEYRNLFVVGDDDQSIYGFRGSAPQIMLDFNKYYSDAVRIDMCINYRSTGNIVFASRAVAEENEHRYYKDITTYNSQGDTVSVYEFNSLNDEKAFLVSEIRRLIDTGIAADDIAVLSRTNVIGNMYMSRLESDGIPCCDYSVVQDIYEHWISKDILTYIRIALGSRERIDFLRIINKPLRYISRSYITQPADINALKRGYEGNEQMSEQVEKLAPKYLSLIHISEPTRPEPI
;
A
#
# COMPACT_ATOMS: atom_id res chain seq x y z
N MET A 1 -4.05 -34.74 5.46
CA MET A 1 -2.93 -33.79 5.55
C MET A 1 -2.19 -34.10 6.84
N GLN A 2 -0.90 -34.35 6.78
CA GLN A 2 -0.11 -34.66 7.96
C GLN A 2 0.63 -33.36 8.37
N PHE A 3 0.39 -32.91 9.60
CA PHE A 3 1.05 -31.74 10.15
C PHE A 3 2.37 -32.12 10.81
N ASN A 4 3.36 -31.23 10.75
CA ASN A 4 4.58 -31.39 11.54
C ASN A 4 4.35 -30.99 13.01
N GLU A 5 5.34 -31.24 13.86
CA GLU A 5 5.23 -31.00 15.29
C GLU A 5 4.95 -29.54 15.64
N ALA A 6 5.65 -28.57 15.03
CA ALA A 6 5.43 -27.14 15.26
C ALA A 6 4.02 -26.69 14.81
N GLN A 7 3.54 -27.21 13.67
CA GLN A 7 2.17 -26.95 13.23
C GLN A 7 1.14 -27.54 14.21
N ILE A 8 1.38 -28.75 14.73
CA ILE A 8 0.50 -29.36 15.73
C ILE A 8 0.49 -28.54 17.01
N GLN A 9 1.65 -28.11 17.50
CA GLN A 9 1.75 -27.24 18.69
C GLN A 9 0.96 -25.96 18.50
N ALA A 10 1.11 -25.30 17.36
CA ALA A 10 0.40 -24.05 17.03
C ALA A 10 -1.12 -24.25 16.94
N ILE A 11 -1.57 -25.37 16.34
CA ILE A 11 -3.01 -25.71 16.25
C ILE A 11 -3.60 -26.02 17.63
N GLN A 12 -2.85 -26.72 18.48
CA GLN A 12 -3.31 -27.20 19.77
C GLN A 12 -3.12 -26.21 20.92
N HIS A 13 -2.39 -25.12 20.72
CA HIS A 13 -2.24 -24.10 21.75
C HIS A 13 -3.62 -23.62 22.25
N ASN A 14 -3.89 -23.67 23.54
CA ASN A 14 -5.23 -23.41 24.09
C ASN A 14 -5.39 -21.93 24.47
N THR A 15 -4.79 -21.52 25.55
CA THR A 15 -5.00 -20.21 26.18
C THR A 15 -3.68 -19.46 26.36
N GLY A 16 -3.79 -18.14 26.53
CA GLY A 16 -2.65 -17.25 26.71
C GLY A 16 -2.07 -16.73 25.38
N PRO A 17 -1.16 -15.78 25.45
CA PRO A 17 -0.53 -15.19 24.28
C PRO A 17 0.41 -16.19 23.60
N CYS A 18 0.35 -16.25 22.27
CA CYS A 18 1.21 -17.10 21.47
C CYS A 18 1.64 -16.39 20.20
N MET A 19 2.93 -16.44 19.92
CA MET A 19 3.51 -15.93 18.68
C MET A 19 4.09 -17.07 17.87
N VAL A 20 3.62 -17.18 16.62
CA VAL A 20 4.13 -18.16 15.66
C VAL A 20 5.01 -17.41 14.65
N ILE A 21 6.30 -17.69 14.67
CA ILE A 21 7.23 -17.24 13.66
C ILE A 21 7.18 -18.24 12.52
N ALA A 22 6.67 -17.81 11.38
CA ALA A 22 6.30 -18.72 10.31
C ALA A 22 6.98 -18.30 8.99
N GLY A 23 8.03 -19.01 8.64
CA GLY A 23 8.73 -18.78 7.37
C GLY A 23 7.83 -18.87 6.12
N PRO A 24 8.33 -18.44 4.96
CA PRO A 24 7.58 -18.52 3.71
C PRO A 24 7.17 -19.97 3.42
N GLY A 25 5.94 -20.17 2.95
CA GLY A 25 5.46 -21.50 2.58
C GLY A 25 5.28 -22.51 3.73
N SER A 26 5.38 -22.08 5.00
CA SER A 26 5.25 -22.97 6.19
C SER A 26 3.80 -23.32 6.53
N GLY A 27 2.82 -22.77 5.82
CA GLY A 27 1.41 -23.08 6.01
C GLY A 27 0.69 -22.21 7.04
N LYS A 28 1.10 -20.95 7.24
CA LYS A 28 0.48 -19.95 8.14
C LYS A 28 -1.04 -20.00 8.15
N THR A 29 -1.65 -19.75 6.99
CA THR A 29 -3.13 -19.72 6.83
C THR A 29 -3.77 -21.07 7.13
N THR A 30 -3.10 -22.17 6.82
CA THR A 30 -3.59 -23.54 7.11
C THR A 30 -3.61 -23.79 8.61
N VAL A 31 -2.55 -23.44 9.30
CA VAL A 31 -2.46 -23.58 10.77
C VAL A 31 -3.54 -22.72 11.45
N LEU A 32 -3.72 -21.46 11.04
CA LEU A 32 -4.76 -20.59 11.58
C LEU A 32 -6.16 -21.18 11.43
N THR A 33 -6.53 -21.65 10.24
CA THR A 33 -7.86 -22.21 9.98
C THR A 33 -8.09 -23.51 10.75
N HIS A 34 -7.08 -24.38 10.86
CA HIS A 34 -7.17 -25.62 11.65
C HIS A 34 -7.19 -25.34 13.15
N ARG A 35 -6.48 -24.30 13.63
CA ARG A 35 -6.56 -23.85 15.02
C ARG A 35 -7.97 -23.39 15.37
N VAL A 36 -8.61 -22.55 14.54
CA VAL A 36 -10.02 -22.12 14.76
C VAL A 36 -10.93 -23.35 14.89
N ARG A 37 -10.79 -24.31 13.99
CA ARG A 37 -11.54 -25.56 14.05
C ARG A 37 -11.26 -26.33 15.35
N TYR A 38 -9.99 -26.43 15.76
CA TYR A 38 -9.59 -27.15 16.96
C TYR A 38 -10.14 -26.50 18.24
N LEU A 39 -10.12 -25.17 18.34
CA LEU A 39 -10.73 -24.41 19.43
C LEU A 39 -12.22 -24.76 19.60
N ILE A 40 -12.94 -24.84 18.48
CA ILE A 40 -14.39 -25.15 18.51
C ILE A 40 -14.63 -26.63 18.83
N GLU A 41 -13.98 -27.54 18.11
CA GLU A 41 -14.30 -28.96 18.19
C GLU A 41 -13.72 -29.68 19.43
N ARG A 42 -12.55 -29.21 19.91
CA ARG A 42 -11.83 -29.86 21.01
C ARG A 42 -11.95 -29.13 22.34
N TYR A 43 -11.92 -27.81 22.30
CA TYR A 43 -12.02 -26.99 23.51
C TYR A 43 -13.44 -26.46 23.75
N GLY A 44 -14.38 -26.69 22.84
CA GLY A 44 -15.77 -26.24 22.99
C GLY A 44 -15.96 -24.73 22.98
N VAL A 45 -15.01 -23.99 22.38
CA VAL A 45 -15.08 -22.54 22.28
C VAL A 45 -16.28 -22.15 21.40
N ASN A 46 -17.09 -21.20 21.85
CA ASN A 46 -18.20 -20.71 21.05
C ASN A 46 -17.62 -19.99 19.81
N PRO A 47 -18.04 -20.34 18.57
CA PRO A 47 -17.58 -19.70 17.36
C PRO A 47 -17.70 -18.18 17.34
N SER A 48 -18.72 -17.63 18.02
CA SER A 48 -18.90 -16.16 18.11
C SER A 48 -17.84 -15.43 18.95
N ASP A 49 -17.12 -16.19 19.81
CA ASP A 49 -16.07 -15.67 20.69
C ASP A 49 -14.70 -15.58 19.97
N ILE A 50 -14.64 -16.03 18.71
CA ILE A 50 -13.39 -16.10 17.92
C ILE A 50 -13.38 -14.99 16.87
N LEU A 51 -12.33 -14.18 16.91
CA LEU A 51 -12.02 -13.16 15.93
C LEU A 51 -10.71 -13.51 15.19
N VAL A 52 -10.76 -13.55 13.85
CA VAL A 52 -9.60 -13.73 12.98
C VAL A 52 -9.41 -12.47 12.15
N ILE A 53 -8.26 -11.83 12.30
CA ILE A 53 -7.91 -10.60 11.61
C ILE A 53 -6.82 -10.89 10.58
N THR A 54 -6.99 -10.35 9.37
CA THR A 54 -5.99 -10.39 8.30
C THR A 54 -5.74 -8.99 7.75
N PHE A 55 -4.68 -8.83 6.96
CA PHE A 55 -4.34 -7.52 6.41
C PHE A 55 -5.25 -7.11 5.24
N THR A 56 -5.67 -8.05 4.40
CA THR A 56 -6.47 -7.78 3.20
C THR A 56 -7.85 -8.44 3.23
N LYS A 57 -8.83 -7.79 2.58
CA LYS A 57 -10.17 -8.35 2.43
C LYS A 57 -10.16 -9.70 1.70
N ALA A 58 -9.33 -9.81 0.66
CA ALA A 58 -9.19 -11.06 -0.10
C ALA A 58 -8.67 -12.21 0.77
N ALA A 59 -7.67 -11.96 1.64
CA ALA A 59 -7.17 -12.96 2.58
C ALA A 59 -8.24 -13.36 3.60
N ALA A 60 -9.01 -12.41 4.13
CA ALA A 60 -10.11 -12.68 5.06
C ALA A 60 -11.19 -13.59 4.41
N GLU A 61 -11.60 -13.26 3.18
CA GLU A 61 -12.56 -14.06 2.42
C GLU A 61 -12.01 -15.47 2.09
N GLN A 62 -10.77 -15.56 1.64
CA GLN A 62 -10.13 -16.84 1.36
C GLN A 62 -10.04 -17.72 2.62
N MET A 63 -9.66 -17.11 3.76
CA MET A 63 -9.56 -17.82 5.04
C MET A 63 -10.93 -18.30 5.51
N LYS A 64 -11.97 -17.48 5.37
CA LYS A 64 -13.35 -17.84 5.65
C LYS A 64 -13.84 -19.00 4.78
N LEU A 65 -13.51 -18.99 3.48
CA LEU A 65 -13.86 -20.08 2.55
C LEU A 65 -13.13 -21.38 2.91
N LYS A 66 -11.83 -21.32 3.21
CA LYS A 66 -11.07 -22.50 3.68
C LYS A 66 -11.66 -23.07 4.95
N PHE A 67 -11.98 -22.22 5.92
CA PHE A 67 -12.59 -22.66 7.17
C PHE A 67 -13.97 -23.30 6.94
N LYS A 68 -14.80 -22.74 6.07
CA LYS A 68 -16.10 -23.31 5.69
C LYS A 68 -15.94 -24.71 5.07
N GLY A 69 -14.93 -24.93 4.23
CA GLY A 69 -14.60 -26.25 3.69
C GLY A 69 -14.20 -27.27 4.77
N LEU A 70 -13.44 -26.81 5.77
CA LEU A 70 -13.03 -27.66 6.90
C LEU A 70 -14.17 -28.03 7.87
N SER A 71 -15.18 -27.16 7.98
CA SER A 71 -16.33 -27.34 8.88
C SER A 71 -17.53 -28.00 8.21
N GLU A 72 -17.36 -28.69 7.07
CA GLU A 72 -18.40 -29.39 6.32
C GLU A 72 -19.60 -28.49 5.98
N GLY A 73 -19.35 -27.22 5.72
CA GLY A 73 -20.38 -26.26 5.34
C GLY A 73 -21.26 -25.77 6.50
N ARG A 74 -21.00 -26.15 7.74
CA ARG A 74 -21.73 -25.60 8.91
C ARG A 74 -21.47 -24.11 8.99
N ASN A 75 -22.54 -23.31 9.05
CA ASN A 75 -22.42 -21.87 9.27
C ASN A 75 -21.80 -21.64 10.65
N SER A 76 -20.63 -21.03 10.63
CA SER A 76 -19.92 -20.66 11.84
C SER A 76 -20.08 -19.17 12.10
N ALA A 77 -20.32 -18.83 13.35
CA ALA A 77 -20.37 -17.45 13.82
C ALA A 77 -18.99 -16.82 14.05
N VAL A 78 -17.91 -17.50 13.60
CA VAL A 78 -16.55 -16.96 13.65
C VAL A 78 -16.46 -15.68 12.83
N THR A 79 -15.89 -14.64 13.41
CA THR A 79 -15.66 -13.38 12.72
C THR A 79 -14.31 -13.42 11.98
N PHE A 80 -14.36 -13.28 10.66
CA PHE A 80 -13.18 -13.05 9.81
C PHE A 80 -13.26 -11.64 9.23
N GLY A 81 -12.18 -10.87 9.33
CA GLY A 81 -12.16 -9.51 8.80
C GLY A 81 -10.77 -8.89 8.74
N THR A 82 -10.71 -7.68 8.20
CA THR A 82 -9.52 -6.82 8.30
C THR A 82 -9.60 -5.96 9.55
N PHE A 83 -8.47 -5.37 9.98
CA PHE A 83 -8.43 -4.40 11.08
C PHE A 83 -9.51 -3.32 10.91
N HIS A 84 -9.56 -2.66 9.77
CA HIS A 84 -10.52 -1.61 9.48
C HIS A 84 -11.98 -2.09 9.55
N ALA A 85 -12.27 -3.28 9.00
CA ALA A 85 -13.65 -3.82 9.03
C ALA A 85 -14.12 -4.11 10.46
N VAL A 86 -13.24 -4.66 11.29
CA VAL A 86 -13.53 -4.96 12.70
C VAL A 86 -13.69 -3.67 13.49
N PHE A 87 -12.76 -2.73 13.37
CA PHE A 87 -12.76 -1.45 14.10
C PHE A 87 -13.95 -0.59 13.68
N PHE A 88 -14.27 -0.54 12.39
CA PHE A 88 -15.47 0.14 11.92
C PHE A 88 -16.77 -0.50 12.47
N THR A 89 -16.78 -1.82 12.66
CA THR A 89 -17.92 -2.49 13.31
C THR A 89 -18.07 -2.07 14.76
N ILE A 90 -16.96 -1.89 15.48
CA ILE A 90 -16.95 -1.36 16.86
C ILE A 90 -17.49 0.08 16.88
N LEU A 91 -16.98 0.93 15.99
CA LEU A 91 -17.41 2.32 15.89
C LEU A 91 -18.90 2.46 15.51
N LYS A 92 -19.38 1.62 14.60
CA LYS A 92 -20.82 1.59 14.25
C LYS A 92 -21.74 1.26 15.43
N ALA A 93 -21.26 0.47 16.37
CA ALA A 93 -22.05 0.15 17.56
C ALA A 93 -22.13 1.33 18.56
N ALA A 94 -21.13 2.22 18.54
CA ALA A 94 -21.04 3.38 19.44
C ALA A 94 -21.58 4.67 18.81
N TYR A 95 -21.31 4.84 17.52
CA TYR A 95 -21.66 6.04 16.76
C TYR A 95 -22.52 5.64 15.56
N ASN A 96 -23.39 6.52 15.11
CA ASN A 96 -24.27 6.26 13.95
C ASN A 96 -23.51 6.30 12.60
N TYR A 97 -22.33 5.69 12.54
CA TYR A 97 -21.56 5.63 11.31
C TYR A 97 -22.17 4.65 10.30
N SER A 98 -22.11 5.04 9.04
CA SER A 98 -22.49 4.22 7.90
C SER A 98 -21.35 4.21 6.86
N ALA A 99 -21.44 3.36 5.83
CA ALA A 99 -20.46 3.34 4.77
C ALA A 99 -20.33 4.70 4.03
N HIS A 100 -21.34 5.54 4.09
CA HIS A 100 -21.31 6.89 3.49
C HIS A 100 -20.44 7.88 4.26
N CYS A 101 -20.11 7.60 5.52
CA CYS A 101 -19.21 8.42 6.31
C CYS A 101 -17.74 8.18 5.93
N ILE A 102 -17.44 7.14 5.17
CA ILE A 102 -16.06 6.84 4.73
C ILE A 102 -15.73 7.76 3.55
N ILE A 103 -14.68 8.56 3.70
CA ILE A 103 -14.23 9.46 2.64
C ILE A 103 -13.76 8.66 1.42
N LYS A 104 -14.14 9.12 0.23
CA LYS A 104 -13.69 8.51 -1.03
C LYS A 104 -12.28 8.99 -1.37
N PRO A 105 -11.42 8.13 -1.94
CA PRO A 105 -10.06 8.51 -2.33
C PRO A 105 -10.00 9.73 -3.25
N GLN A 106 -10.98 9.88 -4.15
CA GLN A 106 -11.06 11.03 -5.05
C GLN A 106 -11.22 12.35 -4.27
N ILE A 107 -12.06 12.36 -3.22
CA ILE A 107 -12.29 13.56 -2.39
C ILE A 107 -11.03 13.90 -1.59
N GLN A 108 -10.30 12.92 -1.09
CA GLN A 108 -9.02 13.12 -0.41
C GLN A 108 -8.01 13.76 -1.38
N HIS A 109 -7.87 13.17 -2.56
CA HIS A 109 -6.95 13.66 -3.59
C HIS A 109 -7.26 15.09 -4.03
N GLU A 110 -8.54 15.38 -4.34
CA GLU A 110 -8.98 16.72 -4.73
C GLU A 110 -8.76 17.74 -3.63
N PHE A 111 -9.03 17.37 -2.38
CA PHE A 111 -8.80 18.27 -1.24
C PHE A 111 -7.32 18.62 -1.07
N VAL A 112 -6.43 17.62 -1.06
CA VAL A 112 -4.98 17.86 -0.90
C VAL A 112 -4.45 18.68 -2.06
N LYS A 113 -4.86 18.38 -3.29
CA LYS A 113 -4.52 19.16 -4.49
C LYS A 113 -4.94 20.63 -4.36
N ASP A 114 -6.19 20.91 -3.92
CA ASP A 114 -6.68 22.28 -3.70
C ASP A 114 -5.86 23.01 -2.62
N GLN A 115 -5.53 22.33 -1.52
CA GLN A 115 -4.67 22.90 -0.49
C GLN A 115 -3.25 23.18 -0.97
N MET A 116 -2.64 22.27 -1.75
CA MET A 116 -1.32 22.50 -2.36
C MET A 116 -1.33 23.74 -3.28
N CYS A 117 -2.41 23.91 -4.06
CA CYS A 117 -2.58 25.08 -4.90
C CYS A 117 -2.72 26.37 -4.08
N ARG A 118 -3.50 26.34 -2.98
CA ARG A 118 -3.69 27.51 -2.08
C ARG A 118 -2.40 27.91 -1.35
N LEU A 119 -1.57 26.93 -1.02
CA LEU A 119 -0.29 27.15 -0.36
C LEU A 119 0.85 27.44 -1.36
N GLU A 120 0.52 27.55 -2.66
CA GLU A 120 1.45 27.83 -3.76
C GLU A 120 2.67 26.87 -3.78
N LEU A 121 2.45 25.60 -3.43
CA LEU A 121 3.52 24.62 -3.39
C LEU A 121 3.97 24.23 -4.80
N GLU A 122 5.28 24.12 -4.98
CA GLU A 122 5.89 23.61 -6.21
C GLU A 122 6.14 22.10 -6.11
N TYR A 123 5.84 21.39 -7.18
CA TYR A 123 6.05 19.95 -7.30
C TYR A 123 6.28 19.54 -8.76
N ASP A 124 7.02 18.49 -8.96
CA ASP A 124 7.30 17.95 -10.31
C ASP A 124 6.11 17.14 -10.82
N ASP A 125 5.61 16.20 -10.02
CA ASP A 125 4.41 15.41 -10.29
C ASP A 125 3.33 15.70 -9.25
N GLU A 126 2.16 16.15 -9.70
CA GLU A 126 1.02 16.46 -8.85
C GLU A 126 0.49 15.22 -8.12
N ASN A 127 0.38 14.10 -8.84
CA ASN A 127 -0.18 12.87 -8.26
C ASN A 127 0.77 12.27 -7.23
N GLU A 128 2.08 12.27 -7.52
CA GLU A 128 3.10 11.80 -6.60
C GLU A 128 3.15 12.67 -5.35
N ALA A 129 3.12 13.99 -5.50
CA ALA A 129 3.11 14.93 -4.39
C ALA A 129 1.86 14.76 -3.50
N VAL A 130 0.66 14.65 -4.11
CA VAL A 130 -0.58 14.39 -3.37
C VAL A 130 -0.54 13.04 -2.65
N ALA A 131 -0.06 11.99 -3.32
CA ALA A 131 0.08 10.66 -2.71
C ALA A 131 1.08 10.68 -1.55
N GLY A 132 2.19 11.41 -1.70
CA GLY A 132 3.19 11.62 -0.64
C GLY A 132 2.58 12.28 0.60
N VAL A 133 1.87 13.39 0.41
CA VAL A 133 1.18 14.10 1.51
C VAL A 133 0.15 13.20 2.20
N LEU A 134 -0.69 12.47 1.45
CA LEU A 134 -1.67 11.54 2.02
C LEU A 134 -0.99 10.41 2.79
N SER A 135 0.14 9.91 2.30
CA SER A 135 0.93 8.89 2.99
C SER A 135 1.50 9.41 4.31
N GLU A 136 1.97 10.67 4.35
CA GLU A 136 2.47 11.29 5.57
C GLU A 136 1.34 11.58 6.58
N ILE A 137 0.15 11.99 6.13
CA ILE A 137 -1.04 12.13 6.99
C ILE A 137 -1.35 10.79 7.65
N SER A 138 -1.35 9.70 6.88
CA SER A 138 -1.59 8.35 7.38
C SER A 138 -0.51 7.92 8.40
N CYS A 139 0.75 8.24 8.14
CA CYS A 139 1.87 7.96 9.04
C CYS A 139 1.70 8.69 10.38
N VAL A 140 1.41 10.00 10.36
CA VAL A 140 1.18 10.81 11.58
C VAL A 140 0.04 10.23 12.42
N LYS A 141 -1.09 9.88 11.80
CA LYS A 141 -2.24 9.27 12.50
C LYS A 141 -1.91 7.87 13.03
N GLY A 142 -1.25 7.04 12.21
CA GLY A 142 -0.93 5.65 12.55
C GLY A 142 0.10 5.48 13.65
N GLU A 143 1.07 6.39 13.74
CA GLU A 143 2.13 6.37 14.73
C GLU A 143 1.85 7.24 15.98
N ASP A 144 0.73 7.96 15.98
CA ASP A 144 0.32 8.87 17.06
C ASP A 144 1.37 9.99 17.32
N VAL A 145 1.93 10.51 16.22
CA VAL A 145 2.98 11.54 16.29
C VAL A 145 2.35 12.92 16.49
N ASN A 146 2.95 13.73 17.35
CA ASN A 146 2.53 15.12 17.49
C ASN A 146 2.80 15.91 16.20
N ILE A 147 1.74 16.40 15.57
CA ILE A 147 1.81 17.14 14.30
C ILE A 147 2.72 18.38 14.40
N ASP A 148 2.83 19.00 15.58
CA ASP A 148 3.66 20.18 15.78
C ASP A 148 5.17 19.86 15.75
N GLU A 149 5.54 18.60 15.98
CA GLU A 149 6.92 18.11 15.96
C GLU A 149 7.25 17.34 14.69
N TYR A 150 6.24 17.06 13.83
CA TYR A 150 6.45 16.28 12.61
C TYR A 150 7.17 17.09 11.54
N GLU A 151 8.22 16.49 10.98
CA GLU A 151 9.02 17.04 9.88
C GLU A 151 8.67 16.29 8.58
N SER A 152 7.87 16.94 7.74
CA SER A 152 7.46 16.38 6.43
C SER A 152 8.65 16.26 5.49
N ARG A 153 8.65 15.19 4.71
CA ARG A 153 9.66 14.91 3.67
C ARG A 153 9.18 15.31 2.27
N CYS A 154 7.86 15.48 2.11
CA CYS A 154 7.25 15.74 0.80
C CYS A 154 7.07 17.23 0.52
N ILE A 155 6.78 18.04 1.55
CA ILE A 155 6.50 19.48 1.43
C ILE A 155 7.08 20.21 2.66
N PRO A 156 7.22 21.57 2.61
CA PRO A 156 7.72 22.30 3.76
C PRO A 156 6.92 21.99 5.04
N PRO A 157 7.57 21.73 6.20
CA PRO A 157 6.91 21.24 7.41
C PRO A 157 5.76 22.12 7.89
N GLN A 158 5.89 23.45 7.80
CA GLN A 158 4.83 24.38 8.17
C GLN A 158 3.59 24.23 7.26
N SER A 159 3.81 24.09 5.96
CA SER A 159 2.73 23.86 4.99
C SER A 159 2.02 22.53 5.24
N PHE A 160 2.78 21.50 5.60
CA PHE A 160 2.20 20.20 5.97
C PHE A 160 1.31 20.31 7.22
N ARG A 161 1.77 20.99 8.27
CA ARG A 161 0.99 21.17 9.51
C ARG A 161 -0.32 21.93 9.24
N ILE A 162 -0.28 22.97 8.40
CA ILE A 162 -1.49 23.70 7.98
C ILE A 162 -2.44 22.78 7.22
N MET A 163 -1.91 22.00 6.28
CA MET A 163 -2.69 21.09 5.44
C MET A 163 -3.30 19.94 6.25
N TYR A 164 -2.53 19.35 7.17
CA TYR A 164 -3.00 18.29 8.07
C TYR A 164 -4.21 18.77 8.89
N ARG A 165 -4.10 19.94 9.54
CA ARG A 165 -5.21 20.50 10.32
C ARG A 165 -6.42 20.83 9.46
N ALA A 166 -6.20 21.41 8.28
CA ALA A 166 -7.28 21.68 7.34
C ALA A 166 -7.98 20.40 6.84
N TYR A 167 -7.23 19.30 6.69
CA TYR A 167 -7.76 18.01 6.31
C TYR A 167 -8.64 17.43 7.43
N ASP A 168 -8.19 17.43 8.66
CA ASP A 168 -8.98 16.96 9.81
C ASP A 168 -10.24 17.83 10.01
N ASP A 169 -10.12 19.14 9.91
CA ASP A 169 -11.27 20.06 9.94
C ASP A 169 -12.28 19.77 8.83
N MET A 170 -11.83 19.42 7.64
CA MET A 170 -12.71 19.06 6.52
C MET A 170 -13.47 17.77 6.82
N LEU A 171 -12.78 16.74 7.37
CA LEU A 171 -13.42 15.48 7.75
C LEU A 171 -14.53 15.73 8.80
N VAL A 172 -14.20 16.49 9.85
CA VAL A 172 -15.17 16.83 10.92
C VAL A 172 -16.38 17.59 10.37
N ARG A 173 -16.16 18.66 9.58
CA ARG A 173 -17.26 19.48 9.02
C ARG A 173 -18.19 18.69 8.09
N LYS A 174 -17.65 17.71 7.35
CA LYS A 174 -18.42 16.89 6.42
C LYS A 174 -18.96 15.59 7.06
N HIS A 175 -18.72 15.38 8.34
CA HIS A 175 -19.03 14.13 9.05
C HIS A 175 -18.45 12.90 8.34
N LEU A 176 -17.20 13.02 7.86
CA LEU A 176 -16.47 11.95 7.20
C LEU A 176 -15.38 11.42 8.12
N ILE A 177 -14.98 10.19 7.89
CA ILE A 177 -13.82 9.54 8.50
C ILE A 177 -12.96 8.89 7.41
N ASP A 178 -11.65 8.91 7.57
CA ASP A 178 -10.76 8.11 6.75
C ASP A 178 -10.45 6.75 7.41
N PHE A 179 -9.61 5.96 6.78
CA PHE A 179 -9.25 4.65 7.30
C PHE A 179 -8.39 4.75 8.57
N ASP A 180 -7.56 5.78 8.68
CA ASP A 180 -6.72 5.98 9.86
C ASP A 180 -7.55 6.46 11.04
N ASP A 181 -8.53 7.34 10.81
CA ASP A 181 -9.51 7.75 11.82
C ASP A 181 -10.27 6.57 12.42
N MET A 182 -10.58 5.53 11.60
CA MET A 182 -11.24 4.33 12.12
C MET A 182 -10.41 3.66 13.23
N ILE A 183 -9.09 3.66 13.09
CA ILE A 183 -8.20 3.04 14.06
C ILE A 183 -8.08 3.93 15.31
N VAL A 184 -7.80 5.22 15.09
CA VAL A 184 -7.59 6.19 16.18
C VAL A 184 -8.86 6.33 17.03
N GLN A 185 -10.02 6.58 16.39
CA GLN A 185 -11.30 6.72 17.11
C GLN A 185 -11.74 5.42 17.80
N CYS A 186 -11.44 4.25 17.22
CA CYS A 186 -11.71 2.97 17.88
C CYS A 186 -10.86 2.82 19.15
N ARG A 187 -9.56 3.17 19.09
CA ARG A 187 -8.67 3.19 20.27
C ARG A 187 -9.23 4.12 21.35
N GLU A 188 -9.55 5.36 20.99
CA GLU A 188 -10.09 6.35 21.92
C GLU A 188 -11.40 5.90 22.56
N LEU A 189 -12.34 5.38 21.75
CA LEU A 189 -13.60 4.84 22.24
C LEU A 189 -13.37 3.77 23.31
N LEU A 190 -12.52 2.78 23.01
CA LEU A 190 -12.25 1.67 23.92
C LEU A 190 -11.47 2.11 25.19
N MET A 191 -10.65 3.15 25.08
CA MET A 191 -9.94 3.72 26.24
C MET A 191 -10.89 4.52 27.14
N GLN A 192 -11.76 5.34 26.58
CA GLN A 192 -12.63 6.25 27.33
C GLN A 192 -13.93 5.60 27.81
N ARG A 193 -14.46 4.62 27.10
CA ARG A 193 -15.75 3.99 27.35
C ARG A 193 -15.60 2.53 27.81
N GLU A 194 -15.59 2.35 29.14
CA GLU A 194 -15.41 1.02 29.75
C GLU A 194 -16.53 0.05 29.39
N ASP A 195 -17.78 0.55 29.24
CA ASP A 195 -18.92 -0.25 28.83
C ASP A 195 -18.73 -0.89 27.44
N TYR A 196 -18.24 -0.11 26.44
CA TYR A 196 -17.91 -0.63 25.14
C TYR A 196 -16.71 -1.55 25.17
N ARG A 197 -15.64 -1.16 25.90
CA ARG A 197 -14.44 -2.01 26.05
C ARG A 197 -14.78 -3.39 26.56
N ARG A 198 -15.50 -3.47 27.70
CA ARG A 198 -15.89 -4.76 28.29
C ARG A 198 -16.84 -5.57 27.38
N ALA A 199 -17.77 -4.91 26.70
CA ALA A 199 -18.68 -5.59 25.77
C ALA A 199 -17.91 -6.28 24.63
N TRP A 200 -16.90 -5.61 24.03
CA TRP A 200 -16.13 -6.17 22.94
C TRP A 200 -15.07 -7.16 23.41
N GLN A 201 -14.45 -7.01 24.57
CA GLN A 201 -13.62 -8.01 25.23
C GLN A 201 -14.40 -9.31 25.47
N ASN A 202 -15.58 -9.21 26.04
CA ASN A 202 -16.45 -10.38 26.27
C ASN A 202 -16.93 -11.04 24.98
N LYS A 203 -17.06 -10.27 23.89
CA LYS A 203 -17.44 -10.81 22.59
C LYS A 203 -16.31 -11.58 21.93
N TYR A 204 -15.08 -11.10 21.99
CA TYR A 204 -13.93 -11.70 21.32
C TYR A 204 -12.91 -12.21 22.34
N LYS A 205 -13.16 -13.42 22.84
CA LYS A 205 -12.29 -14.06 23.85
C LYS A 205 -11.02 -14.66 23.25
N TYR A 206 -11.03 -14.96 21.95
CA TYR A 206 -9.89 -15.47 21.20
C TYR A 206 -9.65 -14.58 19.99
N ILE A 207 -8.48 -13.98 19.91
CA ILE A 207 -8.08 -13.09 18.82
C ILE A 207 -6.88 -13.72 18.10
N LEU A 208 -7.05 -13.98 16.80
CA LEU A 208 -6.03 -14.55 15.93
C LEU A 208 -5.68 -13.52 14.85
N ILE A 209 -4.39 -13.29 14.63
CA ILE A 209 -3.91 -12.30 13.66
C ILE A 209 -2.94 -12.97 12.69
N ASP A 210 -3.22 -12.82 11.38
CA ASP A 210 -2.32 -13.22 10.30
C ASP A 210 -1.49 -12.03 9.83
N GLU A 211 -0.29 -12.29 9.29
CA GLU A 211 0.66 -11.29 8.78
C GLU A 211 0.98 -10.20 9.85
N PHE A 212 1.25 -10.65 11.07
CA PHE A 212 1.43 -9.76 12.22
C PHE A 212 2.60 -8.77 12.08
N GLN A 213 3.59 -9.07 11.23
CA GLN A 213 4.72 -8.17 10.95
C GLN A 213 4.30 -6.86 10.27
N ASP A 214 3.10 -6.81 9.66
CA ASP A 214 2.62 -5.64 8.93
C ASP A 214 1.73 -4.72 9.78
N ILE A 215 1.54 -5.03 11.06
CA ILE A 215 0.72 -4.22 11.97
C ILE A 215 1.39 -2.88 12.27
N ASN A 216 0.60 -1.81 12.38
CA ASN A 216 1.07 -0.54 12.91
C ASN A 216 0.78 -0.39 14.41
N LYS A 217 1.37 0.63 15.05
CA LYS A 217 1.24 0.87 16.49
C LYS A 217 -0.20 1.08 16.92
N ALA A 218 -0.96 1.91 16.21
CA ALA A 218 -2.34 2.20 16.56
C ALA A 218 -3.25 0.96 16.47
N GLN A 219 -3.05 0.13 15.44
CA GLN A 219 -3.74 -1.16 15.32
C GLN A 219 -3.40 -2.10 16.47
N PHE A 220 -2.13 -2.16 16.83
CA PHE A 220 -1.67 -3.02 17.93
C PHE A 220 -2.24 -2.56 19.27
N ASP A 221 -2.32 -1.27 19.52
CA ASP A 221 -2.93 -0.72 20.74
C ASP A 221 -4.40 -1.13 20.87
N VAL A 222 -5.18 -1.05 19.80
CA VAL A 222 -6.58 -1.54 19.80
C VAL A 222 -6.64 -3.04 20.09
N VAL A 223 -5.79 -3.83 19.44
CA VAL A 223 -5.73 -5.28 19.67
C VAL A 223 -5.39 -5.60 21.13
N ARG A 224 -4.43 -4.90 21.69
CA ARG A 224 -4.06 -5.06 23.11
C ARG A 224 -5.22 -4.78 24.04
N ILE A 225 -5.93 -3.67 23.83
CA ILE A 225 -7.11 -3.33 24.62
C ILE A 225 -8.19 -4.43 24.52
N LEU A 226 -8.44 -4.95 23.32
CA LEU A 226 -9.42 -6.02 23.12
C LEU A 226 -8.98 -7.35 23.77
N ALA A 227 -7.71 -7.68 23.70
CA ALA A 227 -7.16 -8.94 24.23
C ALA A 227 -6.92 -8.92 25.76
N ASP A 228 -6.94 -7.78 26.39
CA ASP A 228 -6.45 -7.58 27.78
C ASP A 228 -7.16 -8.47 28.80
N GLU A 229 -8.49 -8.64 28.71
CA GLU A 229 -9.28 -9.43 29.67
C GLU A 229 -8.96 -10.93 29.63
N TYR A 230 -8.93 -11.53 28.42
CA TYR A 230 -8.77 -12.98 28.28
C TYR A 230 -7.35 -13.39 27.89
N ARG A 231 -6.54 -12.49 27.39
CA ARG A 231 -5.15 -12.68 26.96
C ARG A 231 -4.93 -13.80 25.93
N ASN A 232 -5.99 -14.28 25.26
CA ASN A 232 -5.88 -15.31 24.22
C ASN A 232 -5.57 -14.65 22.87
N LEU A 233 -4.40 -14.06 22.76
CA LEU A 233 -3.87 -13.44 21.56
C LEU A 233 -2.90 -14.39 20.85
N PHE A 234 -3.27 -14.83 19.65
CA PHE A 234 -2.48 -15.69 18.82
C PHE A 234 -2.06 -14.97 17.54
N VAL A 235 -0.79 -14.71 17.38
CA VAL A 235 -0.27 -13.96 16.24
C VAL A 235 0.63 -14.84 15.38
N VAL A 236 0.51 -14.70 14.07
CA VAL A 236 1.34 -15.41 13.10
C VAL A 236 1.95 -14.38 12.15
N GLY A 237 3.24 -14.49 11.90
CA GLY A 237 3.93 -13.59 11.01
C GLY A 237 5.32 -14.08 10.64
N ASP A 238 5.95 -13.33 9.74
CA ASP A 238 7.32 -13.51 9.32
C ASP A 238 8.00 -12.13 9.23
N ASP A 239 8.88 -11.85 10.16
CA ASP A 239 9.61 -10.59 10.25
C ASP A 239 10.45 -10.29 9.00
N ASP A 240 10.94 -11.33 8.29
CA ASP A 240 11.65 -11.17 7.02
C ASP A 240 10.72 -10.75 5.85
N GLN A 241 9.40 -10.89 5.99
CA GLN A 241 8.41 -10.49 5.00
C GLN A 241 7.80 -9.11 5.27
N SER A 242 8.29 -8.35 6.24
CA SER A 242 7.82 -6.99 6.52
C SER A 242 8.33 -6.02 5.45
N ILE A 243 7.48 -5.73 4.46
CA ILE A 243 7.80 -4.83 3.33
C ILE A 243 6.92 -3.59 3.28
N TYR A 244 6.04 -3.37 4.26
CA TYR A 244 5.10 -2.24 4.31
C TYR A 244 5.52 -1.13 5.29
N GLY A 245 6.81 -1.02 5.61
CA GLY A 245 7.34 0.07 6.45
C GLY A 245 6.97 1.47 5.93
N PHE A 246 6.92 1.66 4.60
CA PHE A 246 6.49 2.90 3.96
C PHE A 246 5.00 3.24 4.16
N ARG A 247 4.21 2.29 4.68
CA ARG A 247 2.80 2.47 5.08
C ARG A 247 2.62 2.51 6.59
N GLY A 248 3.69 2.71 7.35
CA GLY A 248 3.66 2.79 8.81
C GLY A 248 3.60 1.44 9.51
N SER A 249 3.89 0.30 8.84
CA SER A 249 4.05 -0.96 9.56
C SER A 249 5.25 -0.91 10.51
N ALA A 250 5.08 -1.49 11.70
CA ALA A 250 6.06 -1.46 12.77
C ALA A 250 6.52 -2.89 13.12
N PRO A 251 7.44 -3.49 12.33
CA PRO A 251 7.91 -4.86 12.57
C PRO A 251 8.54 -5.04 13.95
N GLN A 252 9.02 -3.96 14.55
CA GLN A 252 9.54 -3.96 15.92
C GLN A 252 8.51 -4.47 16.94
N ILE A 253 7.21 -4.29 16.69
CA ILE A 253 6.15 -4.82 17.57
C ILE A 253 6.21 -6.35 17.62
N MET A 254 6.45 -7.00 16.48
CA MET A 254 6.62 -8.45 16.45
C MET A 254 7.92 -8.87 17.14
N LEU A 255 9.02 -8.18 16.88
CA LEU A 255 10.31 -8.47 17.51
C LEU A 255 10.28 -8.27 19.04
N ASP A 256 9.49 -7.30 19.50
CA ASP A 256 9.32 -6.96 20.91
C ASP A 256 8.09 -7.65 21.57
N PHE A 257 7.45 -8.61 20.90
CA PHE A 257 6.22 -9.23 21.40
C PHE A 257 6.34 -9.76 22.83
N ASN A 258 7.47 -10.36 23.17
CA ASN A 258 7.76 -10.85 24.53
C ASN A 258 7.91 -9.74 25.58
N LYS A 259 8.16 -8.48 25.17
CA LYS A 259 8.17 -7.33 26.09
C LYS A 259 6.75 -6.94 26.49
N TYR A 260 5.78 -7.13 25.58
CA TYR A 260 4.37 -6.88 25.86
C TYR A 260 3.70 -8.05 26.57
N TYR A 261 4.12 -9.28 26.25
CA TYR A 261 3.58 -10.53 26.77
C TYR A 261 4.73 -11.45 27.22
N SER A 262 5.21 -11.25 28.45
CA SER A 262 6.37 -11.99 29.00
C SER A 262 6.15 -13.49 29.15
N ASP A 263 4.89 -13.91 29.19
CA ASP A 263 4.42 -15.30 29.28
C ASP A 263 4.03 -15.90 27.91
N ALA A 264 4.32 -15.18 26.81
CA ALA A 264 3.97 -15.65 25.48
C ALA A 264 4.73 -16.93 25.09
N VAL A 265 3.99 -17.88 24.54
CA VAL A 265 4.58 -19.07 23.92
C VAL A 265 5.06 -18.70 22.52
N ARG A 266 6.32 -18.99 22.20
CA ARG A 266 6.88 -18.86 20.87
C ARG A 266 6.93 -20.23 20.18
N ILE A 267 6.48 -20.29 18.94
CA ILE A 267 6.52 -21.48 18.08
C ILE A 267 7.14 -21.10 16.75
N ASP A 268 8.17 -21.83 16.33
CA ASP A 268 8.89 -21.57 15.08
C ASP A 268 8.49 -22.58 14.02
N MET A 269 7.84 -22.15 12.94
CA MET A 269 7.46 -22.97 11.79
C MET A 269 8.48 -22.76 10.66
N CYS A 270 9.56 -23.55 10.68
CA CYS A 270 10.71 -23.38 9.79
C CYS A 270 10.69 -24.28 8.55
N ILE A 271 9.67 -25.12 8.34
CA ILE A 271 9.60 -26.00 7.17
C ILE A 271 8.77 -25.35 6.06
N ASN A 272 9.42 -25.10 4.92
CA ASN A 272 8.79 -24.62 3.69
C ASN A 272 8.22 -25.80 2.89
N TYR A 273 6.92 -25.78 2.59
CA TYR A 273 6.21 -26.78 1.77
C TYR A 273 5.88 -26.29 0.36
N ARG A 274 6.29 -25.04 0.01
CA ARG A 274 5.96 -24.39 -1.26
C ARG A 274 7.10 -24.53 -2.25
N SER A 275 8.30 -24.15 -1.84
CA SER A 275 9.45 -23.94 -2.71
C SER A 275 10.45 -25.08 -2.65
N THR A 276 11.20 -25.26 -3.73
CA THR A 276 12.31 -26.21 -3.82
C THR A 276 13.54 -25.75 -3.02
N GLY A 277 14.50 -26.65 -2.78
CA GLY A 277 15.67 -26.38 -1.96
C GLY A 277 16.51 -25.22 -2.44
N ASN A 278 16.76 -25.13 -3.75
CA ASN A 278 17.57 -24.06 -4.32
C ASN A 278 16.92 -22.68 -4.14
N ILE A 279 15.59 -22.58 -4.25
CA ILE A 279 14.85 -21.34 -4.00
C ILE A 279 14.92 -20.96 -2.51
N VAL A 280 14.71 -21.93 -1.61
CA VAL A 280 14.80 -21.69 -0.16
C VAL A 280 16.22 -21.26 0.23
N PHE A 281 17.26 -21.88 -0.32
CA PHE A 281 18.64 -21.50 -0.05
C PHE A 281 18.93 -20.08 -0.50
N ALA A 282 18.56 -19.72 -1.74
CA ALA A 282 18.80 -18.38 -2.29
C ALA A 282 18.03 -17.29 -1.53
N SER A 283 16.75 -17.54 -1.21
CA SER A 283 15.92 -16.58 -0.47
C SER A 283 16.40 -16.40 0.98
N ARG A 284 16.86 -17.46 1.63
CA ARG A 284 17.47 -17.41 2.95
C ARG A 284 18.73 -16.55 2.96
N ALA A 285 19.62 -16.74 2.00
CA ALA A 285 20.84 -15.96 1.89
C ALA A 285 20.56 -14.43 1.79
N VAL A 286 19.50 -14.04 1.06
CA VAL A 286 19.05 -12.63 1.00
C VAL A 286 18.47 -12.17 2.33
N ALA A 287 17.63 -12.98 2.97
CA ALA A 287 17.00 -12.62 4.24
C ALA A 287 17.99 -12.51 5.40
N GLU A 288 19.08 -13.27 5.38
CA GLU A 288 20.13 -13.26 6.40
C GLU A 288 20.92 -11.94 6.45
N GLU A 289 20.87 -11.10 5.42
CA GLU A 289 21.41 -9.73 5.42
C GLU A 289 20.62 -8.75 6.28
N ASN A 290 19.40 -9.10 6.73
CA ASN A 290 18.65 -8.27 7.65
C ASN A 290 19.27 -8.33 9.05
N GLU A 291 19.59 -7.17 9.64
CA GLU A 291 20.23 -7.07 10.97
C GLU A 291 19.22 -7.34 12.10
N HIS A 292 17.98 -6.91 11.95
CA HIS A 292 16.94 -7.00 12.98
C HIS A 292 15.90 -8.05 12.61
N ARG A 293 16.15 -9.29 13.01
CA ARG A 293 15.27 -10.42 12.70
C ARG A 293 15.34 -11.52 13.77
N TYR A 294 14.33 -12.36 13.81
CA TYR A 294 14.42 -13.64 14.50
C TYR A 294 15.29 -14.62 13.71
N TYR A 295 16.17 -15.31 14.40
CA TYR A 295 16.88 -16.45 13.78
C TYR A 295 15.89 -17.55 13.42
N LYS A 296 15.94 -17.99 12.16
CA LYS A 296 15.09 -19.06 11.60
C LYS A 296 15.95 -19.99 10.75
N ASP A 297 15.99 -21.26 11.10
CA ASP A 297 16.64 -22.28 10.27
C ASP A 297 15.62 -22.85 9.28
N ILE A 298 15.33 -22.10 8.22
CA ILE A 298 14.32 -22.47 7.23
C ILE A 298 14.87 -23.57 6.34
N THR A 299 14.15 -24.72 6.33
CA THR A 299 14.40 -25.87 5.48
C THR A 299 13.21 -26.11 4.55
N THR A 300 13.39 -26.95 3.53
CA THR A 300 12.27 -27.34 2.66
C THR A 300 11.92 -28.81 2.81
N TYR A 301 10.63 -29.11 2.63
CA TYR A 301 10.12 -30.47 2.50
C TYR A 301 10.28 -31.02 1.08
N ASN A 302 10.41 -30.11 0.09
CA ASN A 302 10.47 -30.46 -1.32
C ASN A 302 11.89 -30.89 -1.76
N SER A 303 11.99 -31.43 -2.98
CA SER A 303 13.28 -31.74 -3.62
C SER A 303 14.14 -30.49 -3.82
N GLN A 304 15.41 -30.68 -4.18
CA GLN A 304 16.36 -29.60 -4.44
C GLN A 304 15.88 -28.66 -5.53
N GLY A 305 15.24 -29.18 -6.59
CA GLY A 305 14.75 -28.41 -7.74
C GLY A 305 15.86 -27.86 -8.64
N ASP A 306 15.44 -27.04 -9.60
CA ASP A 306 16.35 -26.38 -10.51
C ASP A 306 17.14 -25.24 -9.83
N THR A 307 18.29 -24.90 -10.38
CA THR A 307 19.12 -23.79 -9.89
C THR A 307 18.46 -22.45 -10.16
N VAL A 308 18.61 -21.53 -9.22
CA VAL A 308 18.24 -20.11 -9.43
C VAL A 308 19.27 -19.49 -10.37
N SER A 309 18.82 -18.93 -11.50
CA SER A 309 19.68 -18.29 -12.49
C SER A 309 19.54 -16.77 -12.42
N VAL A 310 20.65 -16.07 -12.58
CA VAL A 310 20.72 -14.60 -12.65
C VAL A 310 21.26 -14.23 -14.02
N TYR A 311 20.55 -13.33 -14.69
CA TYR A 311 20.93 -12.82 -16.01
C TYR A 311 21.11 -11.31 -15.94
N GLU A 312 22.13 -10.81 -16.62
CA GLU A 312 22.40 -9.39 -16.77
C GLU A 312 22.29 -9.01 -18.25
N PHE A 313 21.66 -7.88 -18.53
CA PHE A 313 21.41 -7.42 -19.89
C PHE A 313 21.94 -6.01 -20.08
N ASN A 314 22.46 -5.72 -21.29
CA ASN A 314 22.95 -4.39 -21.65
C ASN A 314 21.80 -3.41 -21.97
N SER A 315 20.63 -3.91 -22.29
CA SER A 315 19.47 -3.08 -22.59
C SER A 315 18.16 -3.74 -22.15
N LEU A 316 17.14 -2.92 -21.86
CA LEU A 316 15.78 -3.39 -21.60
C LEU A 316 15.17 -4.16 -22.78
N ASN A 317 15.61 -3.88 -24.01
CA ASN A 317 15.13 -4.62 -25.17
C ASN A 317 15.68 -6.06 -25.23
N ASP A 318 16.94 -6.25 -24.84
CA ASP A 318 17.54 -7.59 -24.74
C ASP A 318 16.87 -8.39 -23.62
N GLU A 319 16.64 -7.76 -22.48
CA GLU A 319 15.90 -8.37 -21.36
C GLU A 319 14.49 -8.81 -21.78
N LYS A 320 13.72 -7.95 -22.48
CA LYS A 320 12.40 -8.29 -22.99
C LYS A 320 12.43 -9.42 -24.03
N ALA A 321 13.44 -9.44 -24.90
CA ALA A 321 13.59 -10.50 -25.88
C ALA A 321 13.91 -11.85 -25.22
N PHE A 322 14.78 -11.83 -24.21
CA PHE A 322 15.09 -13.01 -23.40
C PHE A 322 13.84 -13.52 -22.67
N LEU A 323 13.09 -12.64 -22.03
CA LEU A 323 11.86 -12.99 -21.30
C LEU A 323 10.88 -13.73 -22.21
N VAL A 324 10.60 -13.21 -23.41
CA VAL A 324 9.72 -13.86 -24.40
C VAL A 324 10.25 -15.25 -24.77
N SER A 325 11.56 -15.36 -25.08
CA SER A 325 12.16 -16.63 -25.47
C SER A 325 12.10 -17.66 -24.35
N GLU A 326 12.34 -17.26 -23.13
CA GLU A 326 12.31 -18.16 -21.95
C GLU A 326 10.90 -18.62 -21.63
N ILE A 327 9.91 -17.75 -21.67
CA ILE A 327 8.50 -18.13 -21.44
C ILE A 327 8.05 -19.13 -22.54
N ARG A 328 8.39 -18.90 -23.81
CA ARG A 328 8.10 -19.86 -24.88
C ARG A 328 8.75 -21.21 -24.61
N ARG A 329 10.03 -21.20 -24.28
CA ARG A 329 10.77 -22.43 -23.91
C ARG A 329 10.06 -23.20 -22.78
N LEU A 330 9.62 -22.51 -21.73
CA LEU A 330 8.91 -23.12 -20.61
C LEU A 330 7.58 -23.72 -21.04
N ILE A 331 6.81 -23.02 -21.85
CA ILE A 331 5.53 -23.52 -22.40
C ILE A 331 5.76 -24.73 -23.30
N ASP A 332 6.80 -24.69 -24.17
CA ASP A 332 7.14 -25.81 -25.05
C ASP A 332 7.60 -27.04 -24.27
N THR A 333 8.15 -26.89 -23.07
CA THR A 333 8.49 -27.99 -22.16
C THR A 333 7.29 -28.53 -21.37
N GLY A 334 6.10 -27.96 -21.56
CA GLY A 334 4.85 -28.42 -20.97
C GLY A 334 4.42 -27.73 -19.68
N ILE A 335 5.08 -26.62 -19.30
CA ILE A 335 4.63 -25.79 -18.17
C ILE A 335 3.41 -24.99 -18.64
N ALA A 336 2.32 -25.03 -17.86
CA ALA A 336 1.14 -24.22 -18.17
C ALA A 336 1.45 -22.73 -18.02
N ALA A 337 0.94 -21.92 -18.94
CA ALA A 337 1.14 -20.47 -18.89
C ALA A 337 0.68 -19.84 -17.57
N ASP A 338 -0.39 -20.37 -16.99
CA ASP A 338 -0.93 -19.93 -15.69
C ASP A 338 0.00 -20.22 -14.48
N ASP A 339 1.00 -21.10 -14.68
CA ASP A 339 2.01 -21.40 -13.66
C ASP A 339 3.27 -20.52 -13.80
N ILE A 340 3.29 -19.61 -14.77
CA ILE A 340 4.41 -18.69 -15.01
C ILE A 340 4.04 -17.29 -14.53
N ALA A 341 4.84 -16.71 -13.65
CA ALA A 341 4.66 -15.35 -13.17
C ALA A 341 5.91 -14.51 -13.43
N VAL A 342 5.69 -13.28 -13.92
CA VAL A 342 6.73 -12.25 -14.10
C VAL A 342 6.52 -11.17 -13.04
N LEU A 343 7.53 -10.95 -12.20
CA LEU A 343 7.52 -9.92 -11.17
C LEU A 343 8.41 -8.75 -11.58
N SER A 344 7.91 -7.54 -11.45
CA SER A 344 8.66 -6.32 -11.73
C SER A 344 8.66 -5.37 -10.53
N ARG A 345 9.69 -4.51 -10.43
CA ARG A 345 9.79 -3.54 -9.34
C ARG A 345 8.76 -2.43 -9.44
N THR A 346 8.38 -2.04 -10.66
CA THR A 346 7.45 -0.95 -10.92
C THR A 346 6.41 -1.37 -11.97
N ASN A 347 5.22 -0.78 -11.89
CA ASN A 347 4.16 -1.01 -12.88
C ASN A 347 4.59 -0.58 -14.30
N VAL A 348 5.43 0.44 -14.42
CA VAL A 348 5.95 0.89 -15.73
C VAL A 348 6.74 -0.23 -16.43
N ILE A 349 7.63 -0.88 -15.70
CA ILE A 349 8.41 -2.01 -16.25
C ILE A 349 7.47 -3.20 -16.53
N GLY A 350 6.54 -3.50 -15.62
CA GLY A 350 5.52 -4.55 -15.82
C GLY A 350 4.72 -4.35 -17.10
N ASN A 351 4.24 -3.13 -17.34
CA ASN A 351 3.51 -2.77 -18.55
C ASN A 351 4.36 -2.93 -19.83
N MET A 352 5.67 -2.63 -19.75
CA MET A 352 6.59 -2.84 -20.87
C MET A 352 6.79 -4.32 -21.20
N TYR A 353 6.84 -5.19 -20.19
CA TYR A 353 6.91 -6.64 -20.38
C TYR A 353 5.60 -7.16 -20.96
N MET A 354 4.46 -6.76 -20.39
CA MET A 354 3.13 -7.15 -20.87
C MET A 354 2.94 -6.78 -22.35
N SER A 355 3.19 -5.52 -22.72
CA SER A 355 3.07 -5.06 -24.12
C SER A 355 3.97 -5.85 -25.06
N ARG A 356 5.16 -6.26 -24.61
CA ARG A 356 6.05 -7.09 -25.41
C ARG A 356 5.53 -8.52 -25.57
N LEU A 357 5.06 -9.14 -24.48
CA LEU A 357 4.49 -10.49 -24.50
C LEU A 357 3.25 -10.56 -25.41
N GLU A 358 2.35 -9.59 -25.31
CA GLU A 358 1.15 -9.48 -26.16
C GLU A 358 1.52 -9.32 -27.64
N SER A 359 2.52 -8.46 -27.95
CA SER A 359 2.98 -8.27 -29.33
C SER A 359 3.61 -9.54 -29.95
N ASP A 360 4.17 -10.39 -29.10
CA ASP A 360 4.72 -11.69 -29.48
C ASP A 360 3.68 -12.84 -29.43
N GLY A 361 2.40 -12.53 -29.15
CA GLY A 361 1.29 -13.48 -29.16
C GLY A 361 1.22 -14.36 -27.88
N ILE A 362 1.85 -13.95 -26.78
CA ILE A 362 1.75 -14.64 -25.49
C ILE A 362 0.72 -13.89 -24.65
N PRO A 363 -0.49 -14.46 -24.42
CA PRO A 363 -1.49 -13.81 -23.59
C PRO A 363 -1.04 -13.76 -22.14
N CYS A 364 -1.22 -12.62 -21.48
CA CYS A 364 -0.89 -12.42 -20.10
C CYS A 364 -2.00 -11.65 -19.36
N CYS A 365 -2.11 -11.85 -18.05
CA CYS A 365 -3.00 -11.11 -17.17
C CYS A 365 -2.18 -10.18 -16.29
N ASP A 366 -2.57 -8.91 -16.23
CA ASP A 366 -2.02 -7.95 -15.29
C ASP A 366 -2.92 -7.86 -14.06
N TYR A 367 -2.34 -8.09 -12.89
CA TYR A 367 -3.01 -7.92 -11.59
C TYR A 367 -2.76 -6.52 -11.00
N SER A 368 -1.95 -5.69 -11.65
CA SER A 368 -1.74 -4.29 -11.28
C SER A 368 -2.80 -3.38 -11.90
N VAL A 369 -2.97 -2.19 -11.34
CA VAL A 369 -3.80 -1.17 -11.98
C VAL A 369 -3.00 -0.60 -13.15
N VAL A 370 -3.44 -0.89 -14.37
CA VAL A 370 -2.84 -0.32 -15.59
C VAL A 370 -2.98 1.19 -15.53
N GLN A 371 -1.87 1.90 -15.34
CA GLN A 371 -1.86 3.35 -15.52
C GLN A 371 -1.75 3.64 -17.01
N ASP A 372 -2.73 4.37 -17.53
CA ASP A 372 -2.67 4.89 -18.89
C ASP A 372 -1.43 5.78 -19.03
N ILE A 373 -0.56 5.49 -20.01
CA ILE A 373 0.64 6.26 -20.29
C ILE A 373 0.32 7.74 -20.57
N TYR A 374 -0.87 8.03 -21.08
CA TYR A 374 -1.35 9.40 -21.32
C TYR A 374 -1.75 10.11 -20.03
N GLU A 375 -2.02 9.40 -18.96
CA GLU A 375 -2.26 9.94 -17.63
C GLU A 375 -0.98 10.26 -16.87
N HIS A 376 0.19 9.79 -17.37
CA HIS A 376 1.48 10.11 -16.78
C HIS A 376 1.77 11.61 -16.88
N TRP A 377 2.36 12.20 -15.84
CA TRP A 377 2.59 13.64 -15.78
C TRP A 377 3.41 14.19 -16.95
N ILE A 378 4.45 13.47 -17.41
CA ILE A 378 5.27 13.84 -18.57
C ILE A 378 4.39 13.94 -19.83
N SER A 379 3.53 12.96 -20.07
CA SER A 379 2.62 12.95 -21.21
C SER A 379 1.65 14.12 -21.15
N LYS A 380 1.09 14.40 -19.97
CA LYS A 380 0.23 15.56 -19.73
C LYS A 380 0.97 16.89 -19.95
N ASP A 381 2.23 16.98 -19.54
CA ASP A 381 3.04 18.17 -19.78
C ASP A 381 3.31 18.36 -21.28
N ILE A 382 3.72 17.31 -21.99
CA ILE A 382 3.93 17.35 -23.44
C ILE A 382 2.64 17.75 -24.17
N LEU A 383 1.51 17.11 -23.83
CA LEU A 383 0.21 17.45 -24.41
C LEU A 383 -0.19 18.89 -24.10
N THR A 384 0.16 19.42 -22.93
CA THR A 384 -0.11 20.80 -22.55
C THR A 384 0.75 21.78 -23.36
N TYR A 385 2.02 21.46 -23.59
CA TYR A 385 2.87 22.24 -24.51
C TYR A 385 2.28 22.27 -25.92
N ILE A 386 1.81 21.12 -26.42
CA ILE A 386 1.16 21.04 -27.73
C ILE A 386 -0.14 21.87 -27.77
N ARG A 387 -0.99 21.81 -26.73
CA ARG A 387 -2.23 22.60 -26.66
C ARG A 387 -1.94 24.09 -26.68
N ILE A 388 -0.95 24.56 -25.93
CA ILE A 388 -0.54 25.96 -25.93
C ILE A 388 0.01 26.37 -27.31
N ALA A 389 0.82 25.50 -27.94
CA ALA A 389 1.33 25.73 -29.30
C ALA A 389 0.20 25.83 -30.34
N LEU A 390 -0.88 25.04 -30.17
CA LEU A 390 -2.09 25.08 -31.01
C LEU A 390 -3.02 26.26 -30.67
N GLY A 391 -2.64 27.12 -29.74
CA GLY A 391 -3.35 28.36 -29.45
C GLY A 391 -4.19 28.35 -28.17
N SER A 392 -4.11 27.33 -27.33
CA SER A 392 -4.76 27.39 -26.01
C SER A 392 -4.29 28.60 -25.22
N ARG A 393 -5.24 29.26 -24.56
CA ARG A 393 -5.01 30.37 -23.63
C ARG A 393 -5.66 30.13 -22.28
N GLU A 394 -5.94 28.84 -22.02
CA GLU A 394 -6.48 28.43 -20.72
C GLU A 394 -5.44 28.61 -19.62
N ARG A 395 -5.84 29.28 -18.55
CA ARG A 395 -4.97 29.53 -17.39
C ARG A 395 -4.37 28.25 -16.84
N ILE A 396 -5.15 27.18 -16.81
CA ILE A 396 -4.72 25.89 -16.28
C ILE A 396 -3.56 25.26 -17.08
N ASP A 397 -3.57 25.43 -18.41
CA ASP A 397 -2.49 24.94 -19.27
C ASP A 397 -1.19 25.69 -18.97
N PHE A 398 -1.26 26.99 -18.80
CA PHE A 398 -0.08 27.81 -18.47
C PHE A 398 0.44 27.50 -17.06
N LEU A 399 -0.45 27.41 -16.06
CA LEU A 399 -0.07 27.06 -14.68
C LEU A 399 0.68 25.73 -14.61
N ARG A 400 0.33 24.80 -15.51
CA ARG A 400 0.97 23.48 -15.54
C ARG A 400 2.42 23.51 -16.01
N ILE A 401 2.76 24.35 -17.00
CA ILE A 401 4.08 24.27 -17.65
C ILE A 401 4.94 25.53 -17.49
N ILE A 402 4.43 26.61 -16.91
CA ILE A 402 5.14 27.91 -16.88
C ILE A 402 6.49 27.83 -16.15
N ASN A 403 6.57 26.99 -15.11
CA ASN A 403 7.78 26.71 -14.35
C ASN A 403 8.41 25.35 -14.68
N LYS A 404 8.12 24.77 -15.84
CA LYS A 404 8.75 23.55 -16.34
C LYS A 404 9.46 23.84 -17.67
N PRO A 405 10.80 23.89 -17.71
CA PRO A 405 11.74 23.85 -16.58
C PRO A 405 11.58 25.05 -15.63
N LEU A 406 12.18 24.95 -14.43
CA LEU A 406 12.03 25.93 -13.37
C LEU A 406 12.43 27.35 -13.83
N ARG A 407 11.53 28.32 -13.69
CA ARG A 407 11.70 29.72 -14.15
C ARG A 407 11.32 30.76 -13.10
N TYR A 408 10.85 30.34 -11.93
CA TYR A 408 10.43 31.20 -10.82
C TYR A 408 9.36 32.25 -11.20
N ILE A 409 8.47 31.91 -12.12
CA ILE A 409 7.37 32.78 -12.53
C ILE A 409 6.21 32.64 -11.56
N SER A 410 5.77 33.74 -10.95
CA SER A 410 4.63 33.71 -10.03
C SER A 410 3.33 33.36 -10.74
N ARG A 411 2.61 32.40 -10.20
CA ARG A 411 1.30 31.95 -10.71
C ARG A 411 0.22 33.02 -10.62
N SER A 412 0.38 34.02 -9.72
CA SER A 412 -0.57 35.11 -9.52
C SER A 412 -0.69 36.04 -10.73
N TYR A 413 0.34 36.12 -11.57
CA TYR A 413 0.34 36.96 -12.75
C TYR A 413 -0.26 36.31 -14.00
N ILE A 414 -0.67 35.04 -13.91
CA ILE A 414 -1.30 34.33 -15.02
C ILE A 414 -2.81 34.58 -14.99
N THR A 415 -3.32 35.33 -15.98
CA THR A 415 -4.73 35.66 -16.12
C THR A 415 -5.56 34.57 -16.77
N GLN A 416 -6.89 34.75 -16.81
CA GLN A 416 -7.82 33.90 -17.58
C GLN A 416 -8.60 34.82 -18.55
N PRO A 417 -8.41 34.73 -19.86
CA PRO A 417 -7.43 33.86 -20.56
C PRO A 417 -5.98 34.28 -20.26
N ALA A 418 -5.04 33.35 -20.41
CA ALA A 418 -3.63 33.61 -20.16
C ALA A 418 -3.08 34.61 -21.21
N ASP A 419 -2.56 35.72 -20.72
CA ASP A 419 -1.99 36.81 -21.54
C ASP A 419 -0.54 37.07 -21.14
N ILE A 420 0.38 36.90 -22.10
CA ILE A 420 1.82 37.15 -21.90
C ILE A 420 2.08 38.61 -21.59
N ASN A 421 1.27 39.54 -22.15
CA ASN A 421 1.43 40.96 -21.85
C ASN A 421 0.97 41.30 -20.42
N ALA A 422 -0.02 40.58 -19.89
CA ALA A 422 -0.41 40.71 -18.49
C ALA A 422 0.71 40.17 -17.57
N LEU A 423 1.34 39.05 -17.95
CA LEU A 423 2.49 38.49 -17.25
C LEU A 423 3.68 39.46 -17.24
N LYS A 424 4.00 40.14 -18.38
CA LYS A 424 5.04 41.16 -18.46
C LYS A 424 4.76 42.34 -17.53
N ARG A 425 3.52 42.84 -17.51
CA ARG A 425 3.12 43.93 -16.60
C ARG A 425 3.27 43.56 -15.12
N GLY A 426 3.05 42.31 -14.76
CA GLY A 426 3.25 41.83 -13.40
C GLY A 426 4.69 41.94 -12.91
N TYR A 427 5.66 42.00 -13.82
CA TYR A 427 7.09 42.15 -13.52
C TYR A 427 7.66 43.49 -13.89
N GLU A 428 6.83 44.53 -14.17
CA GLU A 428 7.29 45.90 -14.34
C GLU A 428 8.07 46.37 -13.10
N GLY A 429 9.34 46.76 -13.31
CA GLY A 429 10.28 47.12 -12.24
C GLY A 429 11.25 46.02 -11.79
N ASN A 430 11.14 44.79 -12.34
CA ASN A 430 12.12 43.73 -12.15
C ASN A 430 12.74 43.34 -13.51
N GLU A 431 13.87 44.00 -13.85
CA GLU A 431 14.51 43.85 -15.16
C GLU A 431 14.88 42.37 -15.49
N GLN A 432 15.36 41.63 -14.51
CA GLN A 432 15.79 40.23 -14.70
C GLN A 432 14.61 39.29 -15.02
N MET A 433 13.48 39.47 -14.36
CA MET A 433 12.28 38.65 -14.61
C MET A 433 11.55 39.11 -15.87
N SER A 434 11.52 40.43 -16.17
CA SER A 434 10.98 40.98 -17.41
C SER A 434 11.73 40.40 -18.64
N GLU A 435 13.06 40.35 -18.61
CA GLU A 435 13.87 39.73 -19.68
C GLU A 435 13.61 38.23 -19.84
N GLN A 436 13.42 37.48 -18.71
CA GLN A 436 13.04 36.09 -18.78
C GLN A 436 11.68 35.89 -19.44
N VAL A 437 10.67 36.67 -19.07
CA VAL A 437 9.33 36.58 -19.66
C VAL A 437 9.37 36.96 -21.14
N GLU A 438 10.20 37.94 -21.56
CA GLU A 438 10.41 38.26 -22.96
C GLU A 438 11.03 37.15 -23.78
N LYS A 439 11.98 36.43 -23.21
CA LYS A 439 12.60 35.25 -23.86
C LYS A 439 11.63 34.04 -23.94
N LEU A 440 10.61 33.99 -23.13
CA LEU A 440 9.59 32.97 -23.17
C LEU A 440 8.53 33.19 -24.25
N ALA A 441 8.14 34.45 -24.46
CA ALA A 441 7.11 34.82 -25.42
C ALA A 441 7.33 34.24 -26.83
N PRO A 442 8.52 34.35 -27.45
CA PRO A 442 8.79 33.74 -28.75
C PRO A 442 8.79 32.22 -28.72
N LYS A 443 9.26 31.58 -27.61
CA LYS A 443 9.31 30.14 -27.50
C LYS A 443 7.92 29.49 -27.42
N TYR A 444 6.98 30.11 -26.76
CA TYR A 444 5.60 29.64 -26.74
C TYR A 444 4.84 29.95 -28.03
N LEU A 445 5.23 31.03 -28.74
CA LEU A 445 4.65 31.39 -30.03
C LEU A 445 5.33 30.63 -31.20
N SER A 446 6.61 30.30 -31.10
CA SER A 446 7.37 29.65 -32.18
C SER A 446 7.11 28.17 -32.34
N LEU A 447 6.53 27.49 -31.31
CA LEU A 447 6.03 26.13 -31.48
C LEU A 447 4.88 26.04 -32.50
N ILE A 448 4.24 27.17 -32.83
CA ILE A 448 3.25 27.26 -33.92
C ILE A 448 3.90 27.00 -35.29
N HIS A 449 5.19 27.30 -35.47
CA HIS A 449 5.90 27.08 -36.73
C HIS A 449 6.36 25.64 -36.93
N ILE A 450 6.36 24.78 -35.92
CA ILE A 450 6.68 23.36 -36.06
C ILE A 450 5.48 22.56 -36.61
N SER A 451 4.27 23.12 -36.56
CA SER A 451 3.04 22.45 -37.02
C SER A 451 2.62 22.82 -38.44
N GLU A 452 3.30 23.75 -39.15
CA GLU A 452 3.08 23.92 -40.58
C GLU A 452 3.82 22.78 -41.33
N PRO A 453 3.07 21.86 -41.98
CA PRO A 453 3.72 20.94 -42.91
C PRO A 453 4.39 21.81 -44.00
N THR A 454 5.72 21.63 -44.14
CA THR A 454 6.42 22.21 -45.31
C THR A 454 5.64 21.83 -46.54
N ARG A 455 4.96 22.83 -47.15
CA ARG A 455 4.40 22.67 -48.49
C ARG A 455 5.56 22.25 -49.40
N PRO A 456 5.44 21.14 -50.13
CA PRO A 456 6.39 20.86 -51.20
C PRO A 456 6.35 22.05 -52.18
N GLU A 457 7.50 22.65 -52.42
CA GLU A 457 7.59 23.60 -53.52
C GLU A 457 7.17 22.91 -54.82
N PRO A 458 6.35 23.53 -55.65
CA PRO A 458 5.98 22.95 -56.94
C PRO A 458 7.22 22.93 -57.84
N ILE A 459 7.56 21.72 -58.33
CA ILE A 459 8.54 21.52 -59.39
C ILE A 459 8.04 22.12 -60.67
#